data_8bcd3df578fb610a8664f40944978f9c
#
_entry.id   8bcd3df578fb610a8664f40944978f9c
#
_cell.length_a   1.000
_cell.length_b   1.000
_cell.length_c   1.000
_cell.angle_alpha   90.00
_cell.angle_beta   90.00
_cell.angle_gamma   90.00
#
_symmetry.space_group_name_H-M   'P 1'
#
loop_
_entity.id
_entity.type
_entity.pdbx_description
1 polymer ?
#
loop_
_entity_poly.entity_id
_entity_poly.type
_entity_poly.pdbx_seq_one_letter_code
_entity_poly.pdbx_strand_id
1 'polypeptide(L)'
;VTKVALALVHHPVLDRGGEIVTTAITNLDLHDMARSARTFGVLELHIVHPVAAQRLLAERIRDHWIHGSGKKRIPDRADALDVLRIVPSLEDVYASLAPGVGRAGIELWTTAASAKRSPVTNYPDARARLSQTDKPVLITFGTGWGLAGELVASADVRLAPIHAAENTGYNHLSVRAACAIVLDRLFG
;
A
#
# COMPACT_ATOMS: atom_id res chain seq x y z
N VAL A 1 -5.72 16.85 -10.63
CA VAL A 1 -5.03 16.20 -9.51
C VAL A 1 -5.03 14.72 -9.78
N THR A 2 -3.83 14.12 -9.85
CA THR A 2 -3.66 12.68 -10.10
C THR A 2 -4.31 11.86 -8.99
N LYS A 3 -5.10 10.86 -9.38
CA LYS A 3 -5.73 9.95 -8.41
C LYS A 3 -4.69 8.97 -7.90
N VAL A 4 -4.37 9.02 -6.61
CA VAL A 4 -3.46 8.07 -5.95
C VAL A 4 -4.24 7.14 -5.04
N ALA A 5 -3.99 5.86 -5.19
CA ALA A 5 -4.47 4.80 -4.32
C ALA A 5 -3.29 3.99 -3.77
N LEU A 6 -3.49 3.34 -2.63
CA LEU A 6 -2.52 2.40 -2.04
C LEU A 6 -3.05 0.97 -2.09
N ALA A 7 -2.14 0.01 -2.13
CA ALA A 7 -2.46 -1.39 -1.85
C ALA A 7 -1.50 -1.95 -0.79
N LEU A 8 -2.07 -2.49 0.28
CA LEU A 8 -1.36 -3.34 1.22
C LEU A 8 -1.53 -4.80 0.78
N VAL A 9 -0.44 -5.38 0.29
CA VAL A 9 -0.42 -6.71 -0.32
C VAL A 9 0.01 -7.75 0.70
N HIS A 10 -0.85 -8.73 0.96
CA HIS A 10 -0.57 -9.86 1.85
C HIS A 10 -0.18 -11.13 1.09
N HIS A 11 -0.38 -11.14 -0.24
CA HIS A 11 0.05 -12.19 -1.17
C HIS A 11 0.09 -11.60 -2.59
N PRO A 12 1.11 -11.89 -3.39
CA PRO A 12 2.33 -12.64 -3.07
C PRO A 12 3.39 -11.75 -2.40
N VAL A 13 3.84 -12.19 -1.22
CA VAL A 13 4.95 -11.56 -0.49
C VAL A 13 6.00 -12.61 -0.13
N LEU A 14 7.17 -12.17 0.31
CA LEU A 14 8.29 -13.05 0.61
C LEU A 14 8.40 -13.31 2.12
N ASP A 15 8.89 -14.49 2.46
CA ASP A 15 9.41 -14.79 3.78
C ASP A 15 10.92 -14.48 3.88
N ARG A 16 11.53 -14.79 5.03
CA ARG A 16 12.97 -14.59 5.25
C ARG A 16 13.84 -15.42 4.30
N GLY A 17 13.36 -16.57 3.84
CA GLY A 17 14.05 -17.46 2.90
C GLY A 17 13.90 -17.03 1.43
N GLY A 18 13.03 -16.06 1.15
CA GLY A 18 12.72 -15.62 -0.21
C GLY A 18 11.60 -16.43 -0.88
N GLU A 19 10.91 -17.29 -0.12
CA GLU A 19 9.77 -18.06 -0.60
C GLU A 19 8.50 -17.21 -0.60
N ILE A 20 7.62 -17.46 -1.58
CA ILE A 20 6.33 -16.76 -1.67
C ILE A 20 5.39 -17.29 -0.59
N VAL A 21 4.89 -16.38 0.24
CA VAL A 21 3.96 -16.69 1.32
C VAL A 21 2.77 -15.75 1.33
N THR A 22 1.80 -16.07 2.18
CA THR A 22 0.66 -15.22 2.52
C THR A 22 0.76 -14.84 4.00
N THR A 23 0.66 -13.56 4.32
CA THR A 23 0.74 -13.05 5.69
C THR A 23 -0.64 -12.69 6.23
N ALA A 24 -0.80 -12.70 7.55
CA ALA A 24 -2.05 -12.32 8.19
C ALA A 24 -2.25 -10.79 8.22
N ILE A 25 -3.52 -10.37 8.19
CA ILE A 25 -3.91 -8.98 8.42
C ILE A 25 -3.71 -8.62 9.89
N THR A 26 -3.19 -7.43 10.16
CA THR A 26 -3.12 -6.88 11.51
C THR A 26 -4.01 -5.65 11.65
N ASN A 27 -4.65 -5.51 12.82
CA ASN A 27 -5.48 -4.34 13.13
C ASN A 27 -4.67 -3.04 13.09
N LEU A 28 -3.40 -3.10 13.52
CA LEU A 28 -2.50 -1.94 13.54
C LEU A 28 -2.23 -1.40 12.14
N ASP A 29 -1.99 -2.27 11.16
CA ASP A 29 -1.70 -1.86 9.80
C ASP A 29 -2.92 -1.20 9.15
N LEU A 30 -4.13 -1.75 9.36
CA LEU A 30 -5.36 -1.15 8.85
C LEU A 30 -5.56 0.28 9.38
N HIS A 31 -5.41 0.47 10.68
CA HIS A 31 -5.62 1.77 11.31
C HIS A 31 -4.56 2.80 10.92
N ASP A 32 -3.30 2.45 11.03
CA ASP A 32 -2.23 3.41 10.83
C ASP A 32 -2.05 3.78 9.36
N MET A 33 -2.19 2.80 8.44
CA MET A 33 -2.12 3.09 7.01
C MET A 33 -3.34 3.87 6.52
N ALA A 34 -4.55 3.60 7.02
CA ALA A 34 -5.74 4.38 6.69
C ALA A 34 -5.60 5.84 7.13
N ARG A 35 -5.09 6.08 8.34
CA ARG A 35 -4.83 7.44 8.85
C ARG A 35 -3.77 8.16 8.02
N SER A 36 -2.67 7.48 7.68
CA SER A 36 -1.64 8.05 6.81
C SER A 36 -2.21 8.37 5.42
N ALA A 37 -2.96 7.44 4.82
CA ALA A 37 -3.62 7.64 3.54
C ALA A 37 -4.55 8.88 3.57
N ARG A 38 -5.39 8.98 4.58
CA ARG A 38 -6.31 10.11 4.74
C ARG A 38 -5.58 11.44 4.93
N THR A 39 -4.51 11.45 5.73
CA THR A 39 -3.69 12.65 6.01
C THR A 39 -3.06 13.20 4.73
N PHE A 40 -2.58 12.35 3.85
CA PHE A 40 -1.93 12.75 2.60
C PHE A 40 -2.87 12.82 1.38
N GLY A 41 -4.19 12.75 1.58
CA GLY A 41 -5.17 12.92 0.51
C GLY A 41 -5.23 11.75 -0.48
N VAL A 42 -4.80 10.56 -0.06
CA VAL A 42 -4.92 9.33 -0.85
C VAL A 42 -6.40 8.94 -0.96
N LEU A 43 -6.82 8.55 -2.16
CA LEU A 43 -8.21 8.28 -2.47
C LEU A 43 -8.74 7.01 -1.81
N GLU A 44 -7.98 5.92 -1.91
CA GLU A 44 -8.35 4.60 -1.41
C GLU A 44 -7.12 3.82 -0.93
N LEU A 45 -7.32 3.00 0.12
CA LEU A 45 -6.36 2.00 0.58
C LEU A 45 -6.97 0.62 0.40
N HIS A 46 -6.45 -0.14 -0.56
CA HIS A 46 -6.87 -1.50 -0.84
C HIS A 46 -6.11 -2.50 0.04
N ILE A 47 -6.84 -3.30 0.80
CA ILE A 47 -6.31 -4.44 1.55
C ILE A 47 -6.47 -5.67 0.67
N VAL A 48 -5.37 -6.15 0.13
CA VAL A 48 -5.36 -7.26 -0.84
C VAL A 48 -5.02 -8.56 -0.13
N HIS A 49 -5.99 -9.47 -0.05
CA HIS A 49 -5.80 -10.74 0.64
C HIS A 49 -6.62 -11.89 0.00
N PRO A 50 -5.99 -13.00 -0.43
CA PRO A 50 -6.70 -14.09 -1.11
C PRO A 50 -7.64 -14.89 -0.19
N VAL A 51 -7.33 -14.98 1.11
CA VAL A 51 -8.09 -15.79 2.07
C VAL A 51 -9.33 -15.04 2.56
N ALA A 52 -10.51 -15.62 2.32
CA ALA A 52 -11.80 -15.01 2.65
C ALA A 52 -11.97 -14.69 4.15
N ALA A 53 -11.50 -15.55 5.04
CA ALA A 53 -11.57 -15.31 6.48
C ALA A 53 -10.77 -14.07 6.93
N GLN A 54 -9.65 -13.80 6.28
CA GLN A 54 -8.85 -12.60 6.56
C GLN A 54 -9.55 -11.33 6.04
N ARG A 55 -10.16 -11.40 4.86
CA ARG A 55 -10.98 -10.29 4.36
C ARG A 55 -12.16 -9.99 5.26
N LEU A 56 -12.87 -11.02 5.73
CA LEU A 56 -13.96 -10.88 6.68
C LEU A 56 -13.51 -10.22 7.99
N LEU A 57 -12.30 -10.55 8.48
CA LEU A 57 -11.72 -9.88 9.66
C LEU A 57 -11.53 -8.38 9.40
N ALA A 58 -10.94 -8.00 8.27
CA ALA A 58 -10.72 -6.60 7.90
C ALA A 58 -12.05 -5.85 7.73
N GLU A 59 -13.06 -6.47 7.11
CA GLU A 59 -14.41 -5.91 6.97
C GLU A 59 -15.06 -5.66 8.33
N ARG A 60 -14.99 -6.59 9.26
CA ARG A 60 -15.54 -6.44 10.62
C ARG A 60 -14.84 -5.32 11.38
N ILE A 61 -13.53 -5.17 11.24
CA ILE A 61 -12.78 -4.06 11.84
C ILE A 61 -13.25 -2.74 11.25
N ARG A 62 -13.31 -2.61 9.93
CA ARG A 62 -13.78 -1.41 9.25
C ARG A 62 -15.21 -1.06 9.67
N ASP A 63 -16.13 -2.02 9.61
CA ASP A 63 -17.55 -1.81 9.87
C ASP A 63 -17.83 -1.42 11.34
N HIS A 64 -17.04 -1.95 12.29
CA HIS A 64 -17.09 -1.51 13.68
C HIS A 64 -16.87 0.01 13.83
N TRP A 65 -15.95 0.56 13.04
CA TRP A 65 -15.61 1.99 13.08
C TRP A 65 -16.54 2.85 12.23
N ILE A 66 -16.99 2.37 11.08
CA ILE A 66 -17.82 3.15 10.16
C ILE A 66 -19.30 3.12 10.58
N HIS A 67 -19.79 1.96 10.97
CA HIS A 67 -21.22 1.73 11.25
C HIS A 67 -21.53 1.41 12.72
N GLY A 68 -20.53 1.01 13.48
CA GLY A 68 -20.67 0.58 14.87
C GLY A 68 -20.46 1.68 15.91
N SER A 69 -20.24 1.23 17.16
CA SER A 69 -20.02 2.13 18.30
C SER A 69 -18.74 2.96 18.20
N GLY A 70 -17.78 2.54 17.38
CA GLY A 70 -16.53 3.26 17.14
C GLY A 70 -16.75 4.66 16.57
N LYS A 71 -17.68 4.81 15.64
CA LYS A 71 -18.04 6.10 15.01
C LYS A 71 -18.48 7.15 16.03
N LYS A 72 -19.27 6.74 17.03
CA LYS A 72 -19.76 7.66 18.06
C LYS A 72 -18.66 8.10 19.03
N ARG A 73 -17.66 7.26 19.25
CA ARG A 73 -16.58 7.52 20.22
C ARG A 73 -15.46 8.37 19.62
N ILE A 74 -15.04 8.06 18.38
CA ILE A 74 -13.91 8.72 17.72
C ILE A 74 -14.27 8.88 16.23
N PRO A 75 -15.01 9.95 15.86
CA PRO A 75 -15.45 10.21 14.48
C PRO A 75 -14.30 10.26 13.48
N ASP A 76 -13.20 10.95 13.81
CA ASP A 76 -12.02 11.10 12.94
C ASP A 76 -11.41 9.75 12.52
N ARG A 77 -11.53 8.74 13.40
CA ARG A 77 -11.06 7.39 13.07
C ARG A 77 -11.99 6.69 12.09
N ALA A 78 -13.29 6.91 12.22
CA ALA A 78 -14.25 6.41 11.24
C ALA A 78 -13.99 7.02 9.86
N ASP A 79 -13.76 8.32 9.79
CA ASP A 79 -13.43 9.04 8.56
C ASP A 79 -12.12 8.53 7.93
N ALA A 80 -11.13 8.18 8.76
CA ALA A 80 -9.90 7.59 8.25
C ALA A 80 -10.12 6.18 7.66
N LEU A 81 -10.91 5.32 8.32
CA LEU A 81 -11.13 3.94 7.85
C LEU A 81 -12.09 3.85 6.65
N ASP A 82 -12.79 4.93 6.31
CA ASP A 82 -13.66 4.98 5.12
C ASP A 82 -12.89 4.85 3.80
N VAL A 83 -11.58 5.12 3.79
CA VAL A 83 -10.73 4.88 2.61
C VAL A 83 -10.45 3.40 2.33
N LEU A 84 -10.76 2.49 3.28
CA LEU A 84 -10.46 1.07 3.13
C LEU A 84 -11.36 0.40 2.10
N ARG A 85 -10.71 -0.34 1.19
CA ARG A 85 -11.34 -1.29 0.26
C ARG A 85 -10.70 -2.65 0.48
N ILE A 86 -11.50 -3.69 0.63
CA ILE A 86 -11.02 -5.04 0.95
C ILE A 86 -11.31 -5.92 -0.27
N VAL A 87 -10.27 -6.46 -0.88
CA VAL A 87 -10.36 -7.16 -2.16
C VAL A 87 -9.54 -8.46 -2.16
N PRO A 88 -9.92 -9.46 -2.97
CA PRO A 88 -9.21 -10.73 -3.02
C PRO A 88 -7.86 -10.67 -3.77
N SER A 89 -7.72 -9.82 -4.78
CA SER A 89 -6.55 -9.78 -5.66
C SER A 89 -6.16 -8.37 -6.12
N LEU A 90 -4.96 -8.22 -6.68
CA LEU A 90 -4.55 -6.98 -7.34
C LEU A 90 -5.33 -6.71 -8.63
N GLU A 91 -5.80 -7.74 -9.31
CA GLU A 91 -6.64 -7.64 -10.49
C GLU A 91 -7.95 -6.90 -10.17
N ASP A 92 -8.53 -7.17 -8.99
CA ASP A 92 -9.72 -6.43 -8.52
C ASP A 92 -9.41 -4.96 -8.25
N VAL A 93 -8.22 -4.65 -7.73
CA VAL A 93 -7.75 -3.26 -7.57
C VAL A 93 -7.63 -2.58 -8.93
N TYR A 94 -6.99 -3.24 -9.91
CA TYR A 94 -6.82 -2.69 -11.25
C TYR A 94 -8.16 -2.43 -11.93
N ALA A 95 -9.10 -3.36 -11.80
CA ALA A 95 -10.45 -3.22 -12.35
C ALA A 95 -11.24 -2.07 -11.69
N SER A 96 -11.03 -1.84 -10.39
CA SER A 96 -11.64 -0.72 -9.66
C SER A 96 -11.10 0.63 -10.10
N LEU A 97 -9.77 0.75 -10.26
CA LEU A 97 -9.11 2.02 -10.59
C LEU A 97 -9.24 2.39 -12.07
N ALA A 98 -9.28 1.41 -12.96
CA ALA A 98 -9.42 1.58 -14.41
C ALA A 98 -10.44 0.58 -15.00
N PRO A 99 -11.75 0.83 -14.79
CA PRO A 99 -12.81 -0.05 -15.28
C PRO A 99 -12.71 -0.29 -16.78
N GLY A 100 -12.81 -1.57 -17.19
CA GLY A 100 -12.72 -2.00 -18.59
C GLY A 100 -11.32 -1.99 -19.21
N VAL A 101 -10.31 -1.43 -18.53
CA VAL A 101 -8.92 -1.37 -19.00
C VAL A 101 -7.99 -2.20 -18.10
N GLY A 102 -8.23 -2.21 -16.81
CA GLY A 102 -7.44 -2.97 -15.84
C GLY A 102 -6.01 -2.44 -15.69
N ARG A 103 -5.02 -3.34 -15.56
CA ARG A 103 -3.60 -3.01 -15.31
C ARG A 103 -3.02 -1.97 -16.29
N ALA A 104 -3.36 -2.04 -17.57
CA ALA A 104 -2.86 -1.09 -18.58
C ALA A 104 -3.37 0.34 -18.38
N GLY A 105 -4.47 0.52 -17.67
CA GLY A 105 -5.09 1.82 -17.40
C GLY A 105 -4.52 2.56 -16.19
N ILE A 106 -3.59 1.98 -15.45
CA ILE A 106 -2.98 2.56 -14.25
C ILE A 106 -1.46 2.64 -14.37
N GLU A 107 -0.84 3.43 -13.51
CA GLU A 107 0.58 3.30 -13.18
C GLU A 107 0.75 2.51 -11.88
N LEU A 108 1.46 1.39 -11.97
CA LEU A 108 1.80 0.57 -10.81
C LEU A 108 3.15 0.99 -10.25
N TRP A 109 3.15 1.44 -9.02
CA TRP A 109 4.34 1.82 -8.29
C TRP A 109 4.59 0.85 -7.15
N THR A 110 5.83 0.43 -6.97
CA THR A 110 6.21 -0.45 -5.86
C THR A 110 7.19 0.24 -4.92
N THR A 111 7.09 -0.12 -3.64
CA THR A 111 8.12 0.21 -2.66
C THR A 111 9.17 -0.90 -2.68
N ALA A 112 10.45 -0.54 -2.77
CA ALA A 112 11.53 -1.49 -2.79
C ALA A 112 12.15 -1.65 -1.40
N ALA A 113 12.30 -2.89 -0.94
CA ALA A 113 13.09 -3.19 0.25
C ALA A 113 14.61 -3.11 -0.03
N SER A 114 15.00 -3.24 -1.30
CA SER A 114 16.42 -3.21 -1.72
C SER A 114 16.57 -2.74 -3.17
N ALA A 115 17.51 -1.85 -3.40
CA ALA A 115 17.88 -1.37 -4.74
C ALA A 115 18.75 -2.36 -5.53
N LYS A 116 19.13 -3.50 -4.97
CA LYS A 116 20.19 -4.38 -5.51
C LYS A 116 19.89 -5.02 -6.87
N ARG A 117 18.64 -5.03 -7.34
CA ARG A 117 18.24 -5.80 -8.54
C ARG A 117 17.49 -5.02 -9.61
N SER A 118 17.23 -3.74 -9.42
CA SER A 118 16.43 -2.96 -10.38
C SER A 118 16.75 -1.48 -10.28
N PRO A 119 16.69 -0.72 -11.39
CA PRO A 119 16.74 0.72 -11.32
C PRO A 119 15.61 1.23 -10.42
N VAL A 120 15.93 2.18 -9.55
CA VAL A 120 14.96 2.82 -8.67
C VAL A 120 14.77 4.27 -9.06
N THR A 121 13.57 4.77 -8.82
CA THR A 121 13.21 6.17 -9.01
C THR A 121 13.33 6.89 -7.66
N ASN A 122 14.11 7.96 -7.61
CA ASN A 122 14.18 8.80 -6.43
C ASN A 122 12.88 9.56 -6.21
N TYR A 123 12.68 10.09 -5.01
CA TYR A 123 11.41 10.77 -4.67
C TYR A 123 11.18 12.09 -5.42
N PRO A 124 12.19 12.94 -5.70
CA PRO A 124 12.01 14.11 -6.57
C PRO A 124 11.48 13.75 -7.96
N ASP A 125 12.07 12.75 -8.61
CA ASP A 125 11.63 12.30 -9.95
C ASP A 125 10.24 11.64 -9.89
N ALA A 126 9.95 10.90 -8.83
CA ALA A 126 8.63 10.31 -8.60
C ALA A 126 7.55 11.41 -8.43
N ARG A 127 7.83 12.48 -7.67
CA ARG A 127 6.93 13.64 -7.57
C ARG A 127 6.70 14.32 -8.91
N ALA A 128 7.76 14.52 -9.68
CA ALA A 128 7.64 15.09 -11.02
C ALA A 128 6.74 14.22 -11.92
N ARG A 129 6.90 12.90 -11.88
CA ARG A 129 6.06 11.97 -12.62
C ARG A 129 4.59 11.99 -12.16
N LEU A 130 4.33 12.06 -10.85
CA LEU A 130 2.97 12.21 -10.31
C LEU A 130 2.25 13.44 -10.87
N SER A 131 2.96 14.55 -11.06
CA SER A 131 2.37 15.79 -11.60
C SER A 131 2.10 15.73 -13.10
N GLN A 132 2.68 14.78 -13.84
CA GLN A 132 2.61 14.65 -15.29
C GLN A 132 1.69 13.53 -15.78
N THR A 133 1.42 12.53 -14.93
CA THR A 133 0.59 11.40 -15.35
C THR A 133 -0.90 11.72 -15.27
N ASP A 134 -1.65 11.31 -16.30
CA ASP A 134 -3.11 11.35 -16.31
C ASP A 134 -3.75 10.05 -15.82
N LYS A 135 -2.94 9.00 -15.62
CA LYS A 135 -3.42 7.71 -15.14
C LYS A 135 -3.55 7.70 -13.62
N PRO A 136 -4.49 6.94 -13.05
CA PRO A 136 -4.46 6.60 -11.63
C PRO A 136 -3.14 5.92 -11.27
N VAL A 137 -2.58 6.29 -10.12
CA VAL A 137 -1.34 5.70 -9.60
C VAL A 137 -1.68 4.78 -8.42
N LEU A 138 -1.27 3.54 -8.50
CA LEU A 138 -1.37 2.57 -7.41
C LEU A 138 0.00 2.32 -6.79
N ILE A 139 0.19 2.72 -5.53
CA ILE A 139 1.43 2.46 -4.78
C ILE A 139 1.23 1.20 -3.93
N THR A 140 2.03 0.17 -4.17
CA THR A 140 1.95 -1.11 -3.48
C THR A 140 2.96 -1.23 -2.35
N PHE A 141 2.51 -1.73 -1.22
CA PHE A 141 3.30 -2.07 -0.05
C PHE A 141 3.17 -3.55 0.25
N GLY A 142 4.29 -4.23 0.48
CA GLY A 142 4.31 -5.63 0.88
C GLY A 142 4.48 -5.78 2.39
N THR A 143 3.91 -6.84 2.92
CA THR A 143 4.17 -7.33 4.28
C THR A 143 5.31 -8.35 4.28
N GLY A 144 5.62 -8.94 5.44
CA GLY A 144 6.70 -9.92 5.56
C GLY A 144 8.06 -9.34 5.17
N TRP A 145 8.74 -9.98 4.23
CA TRP A 145 10.05 -9.56 3.71
C TRP A 145 9.94 -8.80 2.37
N GLY A 146 8.75 -8.32 2.03
CA GLY A 146 8.49 -7.49 0.88
C GLY A 146 7.68 -8.17 -0.20
N LEU A 147 7.43 -7.43 -1.28
CA LEU A 147 6.67 -7.88 -2.43
C LEU A 147 7.43 -8.97 -3.21
N ALA A 148 6.71 -9.91 -3.78
CA ALA A 148 7.29 -10.91 -4.68
C ALA A 148 7.97 -10.25 -5.89
N GLY A 149 9.07 -10.87 -6.36
CA GLY A 149 9.92 -10.32 -7.40
C GLY A 149 9.20 -10.04 -8.72
N GLU A 150 8.24 -10.86 -9.10
CA GLU A 150 7.44 -10.66 -10.32
C GLU A 150 6.58 -9.39 -10.24
N LEU A 151 5.97 -9.13 -9.08
CA LEU A 151 5.19 -7.90 -8.88
C LEU A 151 6.10 -6.67 -8.95
N VAL A 152 7.27 -6.71 -8.32
CA VAL A 152 8.26 -5.62 -8.40
C VAL A 152 8.75 -5.43 -9.84
N ALA A 153 8.97 -6.51 -10.58
CA ALA A 153 9.40 -6.45 -11.98
C ALA A 153 8.35 -5.86 -12.93
N SER A 154 7.06 -6.07 -12.63
CA SER A 154 5.93 -5.55 -13.42
C SER A 154 5.62 -4.07 -13.17
N ALA A 155 6.25 -3.45 -12.19
CA ALA A 155 5.99 -2.07 -11.82
C ALA A 155 6.53 -1.06 -12.85
N ASP A 156 5.76 -0.01 -13.10
CA ASP A 156 6.17 1.13 -13.92
C ASP A 156 7.19 2.02 -13.21
N VAL A 157 7.06 2.10 -11.88
CA VAL A 157 7.98 2.86 -11.00
C VAL A 157 8.35 2.01 -9.79
N ARG A 158 9.63 1.97 -9.50
CA ARG A 158 10.19 1.38 -8.28
C ARG A 158 10.77 2.47 -7.44
N LEU A 159 10.09 2.83 -6.36
CA LEU A 159 10.54 3.90 -5.46
C LEU A 159 11.84 3.50 -4.77
N ALA A 160 12.72 4.47 -4.60
CA ALA A 160 13.96 4.26 -3.85
C ALA A 160 13.67 3.75 -2.43
N PRO A 161 14.47 2.80 -1.92
CA PRO A 161 14.25 2.23 -0.60
C PRO A 161 14.47 3.28 0.51
N ILE A 162 13.85 3.01 1.66
CA ILE A 162 14.15 3.74 2.88
C ILE A 162 15.40 3.10 3.49
N HIS A 163 16.44 3.89 3.67
CA HIS A 163 17.70 3.41 4.25
C HIS A 163 17.72 3.65 5.76
N ALA A 164 18.23 2.68 6.52
CA ALA A 164 18.59 2.88 7.91
C ALA A 164 19.73 3.91 8.02
N ALA A 165 19.87 4.51 9.20
CA ALA A 165 21.05 5.29 9.51
C ALA A 165 22.31 4.41 9.47
N GLU A 166 23.45 5.01 9.16
CA GLU A 166 24.72 4.29 9.12
C GLU A 166 25.00 3.59 10.47
N ASN A 167 25.56 2.39 10.37
CA ASN A 167 26.03 1.59 11.52
C ASN A 167 24.95 1.04 12.48
N THR A 168 23.66 1.10 12.15
CA THR A 168 22.63 0.48 13.01
C THR A 168 22.57 -1.04 12.87
N GLY A 169 22.99 -1.59 11.73
CA GLY A 169 22.83 -3.02 11.38
C GLY A 169 21.37 -3.47 11.27
N TYR A 170 20.41 -2.54 11.36
CA TYR A 170 18.98 -2.84 11.38
C TYR A 170 18.21 -1.95 10.40
N ASN A 171 17.51 -2.57 9.42
CA ASN A 171 16.67 -1.88 8.44
C ASN A 171 15.36 -2.64 8.20
N HIS A 172 14.53 -2.74 9.25
CA HIS A 172 13.25 -3.44 9.23
C HIS A 172 12.14 -2.57 9.80
N LEU A 173 11.65 -1.64 8.98
CA LEU A 173 10.47 -0.85 9.33
C LEU A 173 9.20 -1.70 9.23
N SER A 174 8.23 -1.45 10.10
CA SER A 174 6.88 -1.97 9.86
C SER A 174 6.32 -1.36 8.57
N VAL A 175 5.45 -2.10 7.88
CA VAL A 175 4.84 -1.62 6.63
C VAL A 175 4.10 -0.29 6.81
N ARG A 176 3.44 -0.07 7.96
CA ARG A 176 2.75 1.18 8.28
C ARG A 176 3.71 2.36 8.47
N ALA A 177 4.88 2.13 9.08
CA ALA A 177 5.91 3.16 9.20
C ALA A 177 6.51 3.50 7.83
N ALA A 178 6.82 2.49 7.02
CA ALA A 178 7.29 2.69 5.65
C ALA A 178 6.25 3.46 4.81
N CYS A 179 4.97 3.14 4.94
CA CYS A 179 3.89 3.85 4.27
C CYS A 179 3.88 5.35 4.62
N ALA A 180 3.92 5.70 5.90
CA ALA A 180 3.92 7.09 6.34
C ALA A 180 5.13 7.86 5.78
N ILE A 181 6.33 7.27 5.81
CA ILE A 181 7.55 7.89 5.28
C ILE A 181 7.47 8.09 3.76
N VAL A 182 6.98 7.08 3.03
CA VAL A 182 6.81 7.17 1.56
C VAL A 182 5.82 8.28 1.20
N LEU A 183 4.69 8.35 1.89
CA LEU A 183 3.68 9.37 1.64
C LEU A 183 4.21 10.77 1.98
N ASP A 184 4.92 10.94 3.09
CA ASP A 184 5.58 12.20 3.44
C ASP A 184 6.58 12.64 2.36
N ARG A 185 7.40 11.73 1.85
CA ARG A 185 8.36 12.01 0.79
C ARG A 185 7.73 12.33 -0.56
N LEU A 186 6.52 11.84 -0.84
CA LEU A 186 5.81 12.09 -2.10
C LEU A 186 4.92 13.33 -2.06
N PHE A 187 4.34 13.67 -0.91
CA PHE A 187 3.30 14.69 -0.79
C PHE A 187 3.61 15.78 0.25
N GLY A 188 4.62 15.56 1.10
CA GLY A 188 5.10 16.52 2.12
C GLY A 188 6.10 17.55 1.63
#